data_d0b765f0e07b9a201f675f9b7c193bd3
#
_entry.id   d0b765f0e07b9a201f675f9b7c193bd3
#
_cell.length_a   1.000
_cell.length_b   1.000
_cell.length_c   1.000
_cell.angle_alpha   90.00
_cell.angle_beta   90.00
_cell.angle_gamma   90.00
#
_symmetry.space_group_name_H-M   'P 1'
#
loop_
_entity.id
_entity.type
_entity.pdbx_description
1 polymer ?
#
loop_
_entity_poly.entity_id
_entity_poly.type
_entity_poly.pdbx_seq_one_letter_code
_entity_poly.pdbx_strand_id
1 'polypeptide(L)'
;LDAGAEIDLQLERANLLGYDLVKTYVRLPDVVQKRVVEGAHRYGIPVTSHELYPAMTYGTDGVEHIRGTSRRGYSPKVSQLNRSYQDVIDLLAASGMTLTPTMGIADGSPGAGAFWLAVARDPSLLNDRRFHELFPANLVHQVTQQATDLRQDPRRQNAMVTELIMPYGDTLRRLIARGGKVVAGTDSPIIPPGLSLHTEIQNFVEGGLTPFQALQTATVWAAEALGAGEDLGTIEPGKLADLVIIKGDPLSDIRATWNIHTVIKNGKVYPLDELLH
;
A
#
# COMPACT_ATOMS: atom_id res chain seq x y z
N LEU A 1 -7.52 -23.10 -25.70
CA LEU A 1 -6.16 -22.65 -25.40
C LEU A 1 -5.64 -23.45 -24.22
N ASP A 2 -4.40 -23.88 -24.24
CA ASP A 2 -3.79 -24.43 -23.05
C ASP A 2 -3.56 -23.25 -22.04
N ALA A 3 -3.41 -23.57 -20.76
CA ALA A 3 -3.24 -22.55 -19.71
C ALA A 3 -2.01 -21.66 -19.96
N GLY A 4 -1.03 -22.17 -20.70
CA GLY A 4 0.17 -21.43 -21.04
C GLY A 4 -0.06 -20.36 -22.11
N ALA A 5 -0.78 -20.70 -23.16
CA ALA A 5 -1.14 -19.76 -24.23
C ALA A 5 -2.08 -18.66 -23.71
N GLU A 6 -2.96 -19.00 -22.76
CA GLU A 6 -3.83 -18.00 -22.11
C GLU A 6 -3.02 -16.98 -21.28
N ILE A 7 -2.03 -17.44 -20.52
CA ILE A 7 -1.15 -16.55 -19.75
C ILE A 7 -0.39 -15.61 -20.69
N ASP A 8 0.21 -16.13 -21.75
CA ASP A 8 0.98 -15.32 -22.71
C ASP A 8 0.09 -14.26 -23.36
N LEU A 9 -1.15 -14.61 -23.75
CA LEU A 9 -2.13 -13.67 -24.30
C LEU A 9 -2.50 -12.55 -23.32
N GLN A 10 -2.74 -12.89 -22.04
CA GLN A 10 -3.08 -11.88 -21.03
C GLN A 10 -1.90 -10.95 -20.72
N LEU A 11 -0.67 -11.45 -20.73
CA LEU A 11 0.53 -10.62 -20.54
C LEU A 11 0.81 -9.72 -21.74
N GLU A 12 0.63 -10.22 -22.95
CA GLU A 12 0.67 -9.39 -24.17
C GLU A 12 -0.37 -8.27 -24.11
N ARG A 13 -1.59 -8.59 -23.69
CA ARG A 13 -2.66 -7.60 -23.50
C ARG A 13 -2.28 -6.58 -22.43
N ALA A 14 -1.71 -7.00 -21.30
CA ALA A 14 -1.25 -6.10 -20.25
C ALA A 14 -0.20 -5.11 -20.78
N ASN A 15 0.76 -5.61 -21.56
CA ASN A 15 1.78 -4.77 -22.21
C ASN A 15 1.16 -3.79 -23.22
N LEU A 16 0.25 -4.25 -24.09
CA LEU A 16 -0.43 -3.39 -25.08
C LEU A 16 -1.30 -2.31 -24.42
N LEU A 17 -1.87 -2.58 -23.26
CA LEU A 17 -2.67 -1.64 -22.48
C LEU A 17 -1.83 -0.74 -21.58
N GLY A 18 -0.51 -0.91 -21.54
CA GLY A 18 0.41 -0.10 -20.73
C GLY A 18 0.24 -0.30 -19.24
N TYR A 19 0.07 -1.55 -18.79
CA TYR A 19 0.02 -1.85 -17.36
C TYR A 19 1.41 -1.77 -16.76
N ASP A 20 1.51 -1.07 -15.61
CA ASP A 20 2.77 -0.85 -14.90
C ASP A 20 3.11 -1.97 -13.93
N LEU A 21 2.16 -2.85 -13.59
CA LEU A 21 2.32 -3.91 -12.61
C LEU A 21 1.37 -5.08 -12.90
N VAL A 22 1.85 -6.30 -12.67
CA VAL A 22 1.02 -7.51 -12.62
C VAL A 22 1.01 -8.06 -11.20
N LYS A 23 -0.17 -8.43 -10.68
CA LYS A 23 -0.32 -9.06 -9.37
C LYS A 23 -0.73 -10.53 -9.53
N THR A 24 0.01 -11.43 -8.91
CA THR A 24 -0.38 -12.83 -8.74
C THR A 24 -1.13 -13.03 -7.44
N TYR A 25 -2.11 -13.93 -7.43
CA TYR A 25 -2.94 -14.19 -6.26
C TYR A 25 -2.73 -15.61 -5.71
N VAL A 26 -3.05 -15.81 -4.43
CA VAL A 26 -2.77 -17.02 -3.62
C VAL A 26 -3.25 -18.35 -4.21
N ARG A 27 -4.18 -18.33 -5.16
CA ARG A 27 -4.75 -19.54 -5.75
C ARG A 27 -4.03 -20.03 -7.00
N LEU A 28 -3.06 -19.30 -7.49
CA LEU A 28 -2.29 -19.70 -8.66
C LEU A 28 -1.34 -20.86 -8.28
N PRO A 29 -1.31 -21.96 -9.05
CA PRO A 29 -0.27 -22.98 -8.92
C PRO A 29 1.12 -22.38 -9.11
N ASP A 30 2.14 -22.94 -8.45
CA ASP A 30 3.50 -22.43 -8.49
C ASP A 30 4.07 -22.32 -9.90
N VAL A 31 3.83 -23.33 -10.73
CA VAL A 31 4.26 -23.35 -12.14
C VAL A 31 3.59 -22.24 -12.96
N VAL A 32 2.34 -21.88 -12.64
CA VAL A 32 1.61 -20.79 -13.28
C VAL A 32 2.15 -19.46 -12.82
N GLN A 33 2.37 -19.29 -11.51
CA GLN A 33 2.95 -18.08 -10.94
C GLN A 33 4.33 -17.80 -11.54
N LYS A 34 5.21 -18.83 -11.61
CA LYS A 34 6.52 -18.72 -12.24
C LYS A 34 6.41 -18.25 -13.69
N ARG A 35 5.51 -18.85 -14.49
CA ARG A 35 5.30 -18.45 -15.89
C ARG A 35 4.80 -17.02 -16.03
N VAL A 36 3.92 -16.56 -15.11
CA VAL A 36 3.46 -15.17 -15.10
C VAL A 36 4.63 -14.22 -14.84
N VAL A 37 5.47 -14.51 -13.83
CA VAL A 37 6.65 -13.69 -13.51
C VAL A 37 7.60 -13.62 -14.70
N GLU A 38 8.03 -14.77 -15.24
CA GLU A 38 8.94 -14.83 -16.39
C GLU A 38 8.34 -14.14 -17.62
N GLY A 39 7.03 -14.29 -17.83
CA GLY A 39 6.31 -13.67 -18.93
C GLY A 39 6.19 -12.16 -18.84
N ALA A 40 5.84 -11.63 -17.66
CA ALA A 40 5.72 -10.20 -17.41
C ALA A 40 7.09 -9.50 -17.54
N HIS A 41 8.15 -10.13 -17.01
CA HIS A 41 9.52 -9.60 -17.10
C HIS A 41 10.02 -9.48 -18.53
N ARG A 42 9.55 -10.32 -19.49
CA ARG A 42 9.88 -10.14 -20.92
C ARG A 42 9.39 -8.79 -21.49
N TYR A 43 8.36 -8.22 -20.88
CA TYR A 43 7.82 -6.90 -21.22
C TYR A 43 8.32 -5.79 -20.29
N GLY A 44 9.22 -6.09 -19.34
CA GLY A 44 9.68 -5.13 -18.34
C GLY A 44 8.64 -4.78 -17.28
N ILE A 45 7.56 -5.57 -17.15
CA ILE A 45 6.49 -5.32 -16.17
C ILE A 45 6.81 -6.06 -14.86
N PRO A 46 6.96 -5.35 -13.73
CA PRO A 46 7.18 -5.98 -12.44
C PRO A 46 5.98 -6.78 -11.96
N VAL A 47 6.22 -7.76 -11.10
CA VAL A 47 5.18 -8.65 -10.57
C VAL A 47 5.18 -8.64 -9.05
N THR A 48 3.99 -8.52 -8.45
CA THR A 48 3.80 -8.71 -7.00
C THR A 48 3.00 -9.98 -6.68
N SER A 49 3.11 -10.44 -5.45
CA SER A 49 2.40 -11.63 -4.97
C SER A 49 1.93 -11.47 -3.52
N HIS A 50 0.91 -12.23 -3.15
CA HIS A 50 0.57 -12.39 -1.73
C HIS A 50 1.59 -13.23 -0.96
N GLU A 51 2.34 -14.06 -1.65
CA GLU A 51 3.29 -15.01 -1.03
C GLU A 51 4.72 -14.50 -1.12
N LEU A 52 5.46 -14.57 -0.02
CA LEU A 52 6.90 -14.36 -0.02
C LEU A 52 7.60 -15.59 -0.60
N TYR A 53 7.39 -16.76 0.00
CA TYR A 53 7.91 -18.03 -0.47
C TYR A 53 6.76 -18.91 -0.98
N PRO A 54 6.88 -19.53 -2.16
CA PRO A 54 8.06 -19.59 -3.01
C PRO A 54 8.18 -18.46 -4.05
N ALA A 55 7.32 -17.43 -4.03
CA ALA A 55 7.28 -16.38 -5.06
C ALA A 55 8.65 -15.71 -5.29
N MET A 56 9.41 -15.48 -4.23
CA MET A 56 10.77 -14.93 -4.32
C MET A 56 11.71 -15.77 -5.20
N THR A 57 11.52 -17.09 -5.25
CA THR A 57 12.39 -17.98 -6.07
C THR A 57 12.09 -17.91 -7.55
N TYR A 58 10.97 -17.27 -7.92
CA TYR A 58 10.57 -17.04 -9.31
C TYR A 58 10.96 -15.65 -9.81
N GLY A 59 11.57 -14.81 -8.92
CA GLY A 59 11.97 -13.45 -9.24
C GLY A 59 10.84 -12.44 -9.09
N THR A 60 9.82 -12.71 -8.28
CA THR A 60 8.74 -11.75 -7.97
C THR A 60 9.33 -10.50 -7.32
N ASP A 61 8.89 -9.30 -7.74
CA ASP A 61 9.47 -8.01 -7.38
C ASP A 61 8.91 -7.43 -6.08
N GLY A 62 7.73 -7.89 -5.66
CA GLY A 62 7.11 -7.41 -4.44
C GLY A 62 6.17 -8.40 -3.79
N VAL A 63 5.90 -8.18 -2.50
CA VAL A 63 4.93 -8.95 -1.72
C VAL A 63 3.89 -8.03 -1.09
N GLU A 64 2.63 -8.44 -1.23
CA GLU A 64 1.49 -7.74 -0.68
C GLU A 64 1.17 -8.26 0.72
N HIS A 65 0.71 -7.34 1.56
CA HIS A 65 0.21 -7.54 2.92
C HIS A 65 1.21 -8.17 3.89
N ILE A 66 1.42 -7.53 5.02
CA ILE A 66 2.21 -8.14 6.12
C ILE A 66 1.55 -9.46 6.56
N ARG A 67 0.22 -9.45 6.73
CA ARG A 67 -0.58 -10.62 7.13
C ARG A 67 -1.50 -11.11 6.02
N GLY A 68 -1.11 -11.01 4.79
CA GLY A 68 -1.96 -11.51 3.69
C GLY A 68 -2.24 -13.00 3.79
N THR A 69 -3.38 -13.42 3.25
CA THR A 69 -3.71 -14.83 3.10
C THR A 69 -2.59 -15.55 2.35
N SER A 70 -2.19 -16.71 2.87
CA SER A 70 -1.27 -17.61 2.20
C SER A 70 -1.99 -18.94 1.94
N ARG A 71 -1.82 -19.47 0.75
CA ARG A 71 -2.26 -20.82 0.41
C ARG A 71 -1.54 -21.87 1.27
N ARG A 72 -0.37 -21.53 1.76
CA ARG A 72 0.52 -22.41 2.52
C ARG A 72 0.49 -22.04 3.99
N GLY A 73 -0.35 -22.70 4.75
CA GLY A 73 -0.45 -22.47 6.20
C GLY A 73 0.85 -22.72 6.98
N TYR A 74 1.85 -23.34 6.39
CA TYR A 74 3.15 -23.61 7.01
C TYR A 74 4.23 -22.52 6.73
N SER A 75 3.89 -21.48 5.97
CA SER A 75 4.83 -20.39 5.66
C SER A 75 4.19 -19.02 5.90
N PRO A 76 3.69 -18.73 7.10
CA PRO A 76 3.14 -17.42 7.42
C PRO A 76 4.26 -16.38 7.53
N LYS A 77 3.99 -15.16 7.07
CA LYS A 77 4.93 -14.04 7.22
C LYS A 77 5.00 -13.50 8.64
N VAL A 78 3.93 -13.67 9.41
CA VAL A 78 3.82 -13.19 10.79
C VAL A 78 3.27 -14.26 11.73
N SER A 79 3.62 -14.15 13.00
CA SER A 79 3.05 -14.93 14.09
C SER A 79 1.60 -14.52 14.39
N GLN A 80 0.93 -15.26 15.29
CA GLN A 80 -0.39 -14.86 15.78
C GLN A 80 -0.41 -13.52 16.52
N LEU A 81 0.75 -13.05 16.99
CA LEU A 81 0.92 -11.75 17.63
C LEU A 81 1.30 -10.63 16.63
N ASN A 82 1.06 -10.84 15.34
CA ASN A 82 1.37 -9.91 14.25
C ASN A 82 2.86 -9.51 14.14
N ARG A 83 3.76 -10.30 14.70
CA ARG A 83 5.21 -10.06 14.62
C ARG A 83 5.80 -10.87 13.47
N SER A 84 6.51 -10.22 12.58
CA SER A 84 7.24 -10.91 11.52
C SER A 84 8.41 -11.72 12.10
N TYR A 85 8.56 -12.94 11.57
CA TYR A 85 9.70 -13.78 11.88
C TYR A 85 11.00 -13.15 11.36
N GLN A 86 12.13 -13.50 11.99
CA GLN A 86 13.41 -12.93 11.59
C GLN A 86 13.81 -13.34 10.17
N ASP A 87 13.59 -14.59 9.80
CA ASP A 87 13.85 -15.11 8.45
C ASP A 87 13.00 -14.45 7.38
N VAL A 88 11.76 -14.05 7.68
CA VAL A 88 10.91 -13.27 6.76
C VAL A 88 11.54 -11.91 6.45
N ILE A 89 12.05 -11.21 7.48
CA ILE A 89 12.75 -9.93 7.29
C ILE A 89 14.03 -10.12 6.48
N ASP A 90 14.80 -11.16 6.79
CA ASP A 90 16.07 -11.44 6.11
C ASP A 90 15.84 -11.84 4.64
N LEU A 91 14.81 -12.65 4.36
CA LEU A 91 14.41 -13.02 3.00
C LEU A 91 13.95 -11.82 2.19
N LEU A 92 13.09 -10.95 2.75
CA LEU A 92 12.64 -9.73 2.09
C LEU A 92 13.82 -8.80 1.75
N ALA A 93 14.73 -8.58 2.72
CA ALA A 93 15.88 -7.73 2.49
C ALA A 93 16.84 -8.32 1.45
N ALA A 94 17.09 -9.63 1.49
CA ALA A 94 18.02 -10.32 0.60
C ALA A 94 17.48 -10.50 -0.82
N SER A 95 16.16 -10.68 -0.98
CA SER A 95 15.54 -10.86 -2.29
C SER A 95 15.40 -9.56 -3.09
N GLY A 96 15.49 -8.40 -2.43
CA GLY A 96 15.18 -7.11 -3.03
C GLY A 96 13.68 -6.86 -3.29
N MET A 97 12.80 -7.79 -2.90
CA MET A 97 11.36 -7.59 -3.01
C MET A 97 10.90 -6.40 -2.18
N THR A 98 9.98 -5.62 -2.73
CA THR A 98 9.28 -4.58 -1.97
C THR A 98 8.17 -5.19 -1.11
N LEU A 99 7.85 -4.54 0.01
CA LEU A 99 6.72 -4.91 0.85
C LEU A 99 5.64 -3.83 0.78
N THR A 100 4.41 -4.20 0.39
CA THR A 100 3.21 -3.37 0.49
C THR A 100 2.40 -3.81 1.71
N PRO A 101 2.50 -3.14 2.87
CA PRO A 101 2.00 -3.69 4.15
C PRO A 101 0.49 -3.75 4.25
N THR A 102 -0.23 -2.75 3.72
CA THR A 102 -1.69 -2.58 3.82
C THR A 102 -2.22 -2.66 5.26
N MET A 103 -1.61 -1.89 6.16
CA MET A 103 -2.00 -1.84 7.58
C MET A 103 -3.45 -1.41 7.77
N GLY A 104 -3.96 -0.62 6.80
CA GLY A 104 -5.32 -0.10 6.80
C GLY A 104 -6.40 -1.18 6.84
N ILE A 105 -6.15 -2.37 6.28
CA ILE A 105 -7.12 -3.47 6.21
C ILE A 105 -6.82 -4.64 7.17
N ALA A 106 -5.64 -4.67 7.80
CA ALA A 106 -5.16 -5.78 8.64
C ALA A 106 -5.24 -7.14 7.93
N ASP A 107 -6.20 -7.98 8.30
CA ASP A 107 -6.46 -9.31 7.72
C ASP A 107 -7.65 -9.31 6.74
N GLY A 108 -8.14 -8.14 6.37
CA GLY A 108 -9.32 -7.97 5.51
C GLY A 108 -10.66 -8.10 6.24
N SER A 109 -10.66 -8.35 7.53
CA SER A 109 -11.91 -8.38 8.33
C SER A 109 -12.52 -6.98 8.42
N PRO A 110 -13.84 -6.83 8.23
CA PRO A 110 -14.49 -5.53 8.33
C PRO A 110 -14.23 -4.85 9.69
N GLY A 111 -13.76 -3.61 9.65
CA GLY A 111 -13.49 -2.82 10.85
C GLY A 111 -12.22 -3.20 11.63
N ALA A 112 -11.39 -4.14 11.15
CA ALA A 112 -10.22 -4.62 11.88
C ALA A 112 -8.92 -3.87 11.59
N GLY A 113 -8.83 -3.12 10.49
CA GLY A 113 -7.60 -2.46 10.05
C GLY A 113 -7.34 -1.11 10.68
N ALA A 114 -6.10 -0.65 10.61
CA ALA A 114 -5.65 0.62 11.17
C ALA A 114 -6.31 1.87 10.52
N PHE A 115 -6.90 1.72 9.33
CA PHE A 115 -7.72 2.76 8.70
C PHE A 115 -8.80 3.27 9.67
N TRP A 116 -9.52 2.35 10.33
CA TRP A 116 -10.62 2.70 11.23
C TRP A 116 -10.16 3.49 12.45
N LEU A 117 -8.96 3.21 12.95
CA LEU A 117 -8.38 3.95 14.06
C LEU A 117 -8.04 5.39 13.65
N ALA A 118 -7.45 5.58 12.48
CA ALA A 118 -7.10 6.90 11.99
C ALA A 118 -8.35 7.79 11.83
N VAL A 119 -9.41 7.29 11.18
CA VAL A 119 -10.67 8.05 11.00
C VAL A 119 -11.46 8.22 12.31
N ALA A 120 -11.35 7.28 13.25
CA ALA A 120 -11.96 7.43 14.57
C ALA A 120 -11.30 8.52 15.40
N ARG A 121 -9.99 8.69 15.29
CA ARG A 121 -9.21 9.71 16.01
C ARG A 121 -9.30 11.10 15.39
N ASP A 122 -9.46 11.17 14.08
CA ASP A 122 -9.61 12.43 13.36
C ASP A 122 -10.97 12.51 12.65
N PRO A 123 -12.04 12.97 13.35
CA PRO A 123 -13.36 13.12 12.75
C PRO A 123 -13.43 14.18 11.66
N SER A 124 -12.44 15.07 11.53
CA SER A 124 -12.42 16.06 10.45
C SER A 124 -12.35 15.40 9.07
N LEU A 125 -11.73 14.21 8.98
CA LEU A 125 -11.63 13.41 7.76
C LEU A 125 -13.02 12.95 7.27
N LEU A 126 -13.93 12.64 8.20
CA LEU A 126 -15.29 12.22 7.89
C LEU A 126 -16.19 13.39 7.47
N ASN A 127 -15.82 14.61 7.81
CA ASN A 127 -16.51 15.84 7.43
C ASN A 127 -15.91 16.50 6.18
N ASP A 128 -14.85 15.92 5.63
CA ASP A 128 -14.20 16.45 4.43
C ASP A 128 -15.16 16.38 3.23
N ARG A 129 -15.31 17.51 2.51
CA ARG A 129 -16.14 17.62 1.32
C ARG A 129 -15.82 16.53 0.30
N ARG A 130 -14.55 16.22 0.08
CA ARG A 130 -14.08 15.18 -0.84
C ARG A 130 -14.69 13.82 -0.52
N PHE A 131 -14.78 13.48 0.77
CA PHE A 131 -15.35 12.21 1.19
C PHE A 131 -16.85 12.10 0.85
N HIS A 132 -17.59 13.21 0.97
CA HIS A 132 -19.02 13.24 0.66
C HIS A 132 -19.34 13.34 -0.83
N GLU A 133 -18.48 13.96 -1.62
CA GLU A 133 -18.70 14.14 -3.06
C GLU A 133 -18.21 12.96 -3.90
N LEU A 134 -17.09 12.32 -3.48
CA LEU A 134 -16.47 11.25 -4.25
C LEU A 134 -17.02 9.85 -3.94
N PHE A 135 -17.74 9.70 -2.82
CA PHE A 135 -18.21 8.37 -2.39
C PHE A 135 -19.73 8.29 -2.26
N PRO A 136 -20.32 7.12 -2.54
CA PRO A 136 -21.74 6.89 -2.35
C PRO A 136 -22.18 7.10 -0.87
N ALA A 137 -23.35 7.70 -0.66
CA ALA A 137 -23.84 8.06 0.67
C ALA A 137 -23.91 6.87 1.65
N ASN A 138 -24.19 5.65 1.16
CA ASN A 138 -24.22 4.45 1.98
C ASN A 138 -22.80 4.09 2.49
N LEU A 139 -21.75 4.27 1.69
CA LEU A 139 -20.36 4.05 2.12
C LEU A 139 -19.94 5.11 3.14
N VAL A 140 -20.25 6.38 2.88
CA VAL A 140 -20.01 7.49 3.82
C VAL A 140 -20.66 7.20 5.17
N HIS A 141 -21.93 6.79 5.17
CA HIS A 141 -22.66 6.43 6.39
C HIS A 141 -21.99 5.24 7.13
N GLN A 142 -21.66 4.18 6.40
CA GLN A 142 -21.01 3.00 6.99
C GLN A 142 -19.66 3.36 7.65
N VAL A 143 -18.81 4.11 6.96
CA VAL A 143 -17.50 4.53 7.48
C VAL A 143 -17.67 5.43 8.71
N THR A 144 -18.58 6.39 8.65
CA THR A 144 -18.88 7.30 9.76
C THR A 144 -19.37 6.54 11.00
N GLN A 145 -20.27 5.58 10.81
CA GLN A 145 -20.80 4.75 11.92
C GLN A 145 -19.69 3.95 12.57
N GLN A 146 -18.91 3.20 11.79
CA GLN A 146 -17.83 2.36 12.33
C GLN A 146 -16.74 3.18 13.05
N ALA A 147 -16.39 4.36 12.50
CA ALA A 147 -15.45 5.26 13.14
C ALA A 147 -15.99 5.83 14.46
N THR A 148 -17.29 6.14 14.49
CA THR A 148 -17.97 6.63 15.70
C THR A 148 -18.01 5.57 16.80
N ASP A 149 -18.35 4.33 16.45
CA ASP A 149 -18.37 3.20 17.38
C ASP A 149 -16.98 2.94 17.95
N LEU A 150 -15.94 2.94 17.09
CA LEU A 150 -14.57 2.75 17.54
C LEU A 150 -14.08 3.90 18.42
N ARG A 151 -14.50 5.15 18.16
CA ARG A 151 -14.14 6.30 18.99
C ARG A 151 -14.64 6.15 20.44
N GLN A 152 -15.77 5.48 20.63
CA GLN A 152 -16.34 5.22 21.95
C GLN A 152 -15.73 4.01 22.67
N ASP A 153 -14.80 3.30 22.01
CA ASP A 153 -14.14 2.12 22.57
C ASP A 153 -12.60 2.31 22.70
N PRO A 154 -12.14 2.99 23.78
CA PRO A 154 -10.71 3.19 24.01
C PRO A 154 -9.90 1.89 24.17
N ARG A 155 -10.54 0.81 24.64
CA ARG A 155 -9.85 -0.49 24.80
C ARG A 155 -9.52 -1.08 23.44
N ARG A 156 -10.48 -1.07 22.51
CA ARG A 156 -10.29 -1.53 21.15
C ARG A 156 -9.27 -0.64 20.39
N GLN A 157 -9.33 0.69 20.55
CA GLN A 157 -8.33 1.59 20.00
C GLN A 157 -6.92 1.23 20.48
N ASN A 158 -6.74 1.01 21.80
CA ASN A 158 -5.44 0.64 22.35
C ASN A 158 -4.97 -0.73 21.83
N ALA A 159 -5.85 -1.71 21.75
CA ALA A 159 -5.53 -3.02 21.17
C ALA A 159 -5.05 -2.89 19.72
N MET A 160 -5.71 -2.06 18.89
CA MET A 160 -5.28 -1.82 17.51
C MET A 160 -3.87 -1.21 17.44
N VAL A 161 -3.51 -0.32 18.36
CA VAL A 161 -2.14 0.20 18.42
C VAL A 161 -1.16 -0.88 18.84
N THR A 162 -1.42 -1.54 19.96
CA THR A 162 -0.44 -2.45 20.59
C THR A 162 -0.31 -3.80 19.88
N GLU A 163 -1.38 -4.28 19.25
CA GLU A 163 -1.45 -5.62 18.65
C GLU A 163 -1.36 -5.59 17.11
N LEU A 164 -1.53 -4.42 16.48
CA LEU A 164 -1.47 -4.27 15.04
C LEU A 164 -0.42 -3.24 14.61
N ILE A 165 -0.60 -1.95 14.94
CA ILE A 165 0.25 -0.88 14.41
C ILE A 165 1.70 -1.05 14.86
N MET A 166 1.95 -1.24 16.15
CA MET A 166 3.30 -1.37 16.70
C MET A 166 4.06 -2.60 16.19
N PRO A 167 3.48 -3.82 16.15
CA PRO A 167 4.14 -4.99 15.59
C PRO A 167 4.44 -4.85 14.08
N TYR A 168 3.51 -4.27 13.30
CA TYR A 168 3.75 -4.02 11.89
C TYR A 168 4.81 -2.95 11.67
N GLY A 169 4.74 -1.85 12.42
CA GLY A 169 5.77 -0.82 12.39
C GLY A 169 7.16 -1.35 12.75
N ASP A 170 7.28 -2.30 13.70
CA ASP A 170 8.54 -2.99 13.99
C ASP A 170 9.06 -3.75 12.77
N THR A 171 8.18 -4.46 12.06
CA THR A 171 8.52 -5.16 10.80
C THR A 171 9.08 -4.18 9.77
N LEU A 172 8.40 -3.04 9.55
CA LEU A 172 8.82 -2.04 8.56
C LEU A 172 10.17 -1.44 8.92
N ARG A 173 10.36 -1.03 10.17
CA ARG A 173 11.64 -0.46 10.64
C ARG A 173 12.80 -1.44 10.49
N ARG A 174 12.59 -2.71 10.84
CA ARG A 174 13.60 -3.77 10.72
C ARG A 174 13.96 -4.05 9.27
N LEU A 175 12.96 -4.04 8.38
CA LEU A 175 13.17 -4.22 6.94
C LEU A 175 13.96 -3.05 6.35
N ILE A 176 13.54 -1.81 6.62
CA ILE A 176 14.21 -0.58 6.15
C ILE A 176 15.65 -0.51 6.67
N ALA A 177 15.88 -0.85 7.95
CA ALA A 177 17.23 -0.88 8.54
C ALA A 177 18.18 -1.87 7.84
N ARG A 178 17.65 -2.84 7.06
CA ARG A 178 18.42 -3.80 6.24
C ARG A 178 18.47 -3.42 4.75
N GLY A 179 18.05 -2.21 4.41
CA GLY A 179 18.02 -1.73 3.03
C GLY A 179 16.82 -2.21 2.21
N GLY A 180 15.86 -2.90 2.83
CA GLY A 180 14.60 -3.26 2.18
C GLY A 180 13.68 -2.07 1.97
N LYS A 181 12.77 -2.17 0.99
CA LYS A 181 11.85 -1.11 0.61
C LYS A 181 10.42 -1.43 0.99
N VAL A 182 9.70 -0.41 1.44
CA VAL A 182 8.28 -0.45 1.78
C VAL A 182 7.54 0.46 0.81
N VAL A 183 6.42 -0.01 0.27
CA VAL A 183 5.55 0.76 -0.62
C VAL A 183 4.20 0.95 0.04
N ALA A 184 3.71 2.18 0.10
CA ALA A 184 2.37 2.45 0.61
C ALA A 184 1.30 1.87 -0.32
N GLY A 185 0.35 1.12 0.26
CA GLY A 185 -0.76 0.52 -0.46
C GLY A 185 -1.95 0.27 0.44
N THR A 186 -3.15 0.18 -0.12
CA THR A 186 -4.40 0.24 0.66
C THR A 186 -5.33 -0.96 0.44
N ASP A 187 -5.08 -1.74 -0.60
CA ASP A 187 -5.97 -2.83 -1.04
C ASP A 187 -7.43 -2.36 -1.24
N SER A 188 -7.57 -1.15 -1.80
CA SER A 188 -8.88 -0.63 -2.20
C SER A 188 -9.56 -1.58 -3.22
N PRO A 189 -10.87 -1.80 -3.18
CA PRO A 189 -11.91 -0.98 -2.52
C PRO A 189 -12.37 -1.49 -1.14
N ILE A 190 -11.62 -2.34 -0.45
CA ILE A 190 -12.00 -2.82 0.90
C ILE A 190 -12.18 -1.64 1.87
N ILE A 191 -11.35 -0.61 1.71
CA ILE A 191 -11.45 0.69 2.36
C ILE A 191 -11.46 1.81 1.29
N PRO A 192 -12.00 3.00 1.57
CA PRO A 192 -12.15 4.08 0.59
C PRO A 192 -10.83 4.46 -0.07
N PRO A 193 -10.71 4.43 -1.42
CA PRO A 193 -9.50 4.85 -2.11
C PRO A 193 -9.16 6.34 -1.85
N GLY A 194 -7.91 6.72 -2.02
CA GLY A 194 -7.44 8.08 -1.73
C GLY A 194 -7.31 8.36 -0.24
N LEU A 195 -8.43 8.40 0.48
CA LEU A 195 -8.49 8.58 1.92
C LEU A 195 -7.61 7.57 2.65
N SER A 196 -7.67 6.32 2.26
CA SER A 196 -6.91 5.24 2.89
C SER A 196 -5.40 5.34 2.68
N LEU A 197 -4.91 5.94 1.59
CA LEU A 197 -3.48 6.12 1.37
C LEU A 197 -2.87 7.07 2.41
N HIS A 198 -3.56 8.16 2.72
CA HIS A 198 -3.10 9.09 3.75
C HIS A 198 -3.10 8.44 5.13
N THR A 199 -4.13 7.65 5.47
CA THR A 199 -4.15 6.92 6.73
C THR A 199 -3.09 5.82 6.80
N GLU A 200 -2.76 5.18 5.68
CA GLU A 200 -1.67 4.19 5.62
C GLU A 200 -0.32 4.85 5.97
N ILE A 201 0.01 5.98 5.34
CA ILE A 201 1.22 6.75 5.63
C ILE A 201 1.24 7.23 7.10
N GLN A 202 0.10 7.68 7.62
CA GLN A 202 -0.05 8.06 9.03
C GLN A 202 0.22 6.88 9.96
N ASN A 203 -0.31 5.71 9.66
CA ASN A 203 -0.09 4.49 10.44
C ASN A 203 1.38 4.04 10.43
N PHE A 204 2.11 4.28 9.34
CA PHE A 204 3.55 4.02 9.29
C PHE A 204 4.30 4.90 10.30
N VAL A 205 3.96 6.18 10.40
CA VAL A 205 4.56 7.08 11.39
C VAL A 205 4.17 6.67 12.82
N GLU A 206 2.91 6.33 13.08
CA GLU A 206 2.47 5.81 14.37
C GLU A 206 3.18 4.48 14.72
N GLY A 207 3.47 3.64 13.75
CA GLY A 207 4.27 2.42 13.89
C GLY A 207 5.77 2.65 14.07
N GLY A 208 6.22 3.91 14.00
CA GLY A 208 7.59 4.34 14.32
C GLY A 208 8.51 4.59 13.13
N LEU A 209 7.99 4.72 11.90
CA LEU A 209 8.75 5.31 10.80
C LEU A 209 8.86 6.82 11.02
N THR A 210 9.95 7.43 10.55
CA THR A 210 10.01 8.87 10.45
C THR A 210 9.00 9.38 9.40
N PRO A 211 8.47 10.61 9.52
CA PRO A 211 7.60 11.18 8.49
C PRO A 211 8.25 11.17 7.09
N PHE A 212 9.56 11.41 7.02
CA PHE A 212 10.31 11.34 5.77
C PHE A 212 10.28 9.92 5.15
N GLN A 213 10.57 8.89 5.95
CA GLN A 213 10.48 7.50 5.49
C GLN A 213 9.06 7.15 5.03
N ALA A 214 8.04 7.58 5.78
CA ALA A 214 6.65 7.34 5.42
C ALA A 214 6.29 7.99 4.07
N LEU A 215 6.76 9.22 3.79
CA LEU A 215 6.59 9.86 2.48
C LEU A 215 7.33 9.13 1.37
N GLN A 216 8.54 8.61 1.64
CA GLN A 216 9.29 7.83 0.65
C GLN A 216 8.53 6.59 0.19
N THR A 217 7.71 5.97 1.04
CA THR A 217 6.90 4.79 0.68
C THR A 217 5.88 5.08 -0.41
N ALA A 218 5.40 6.32 -0.52
CA ALA A 218 4.39 6.76 -1.49
C ALA A 218 4.99 7.60 -2.63
N THR A 219 6.30 7.77 -2.65
CA THR A 219 7.01 8.57 -3.66
C THR A 219 8.15 7.77 -4.28
N VAL A 220 9.39 7.99 -3.85
CA VAL A 220 10.58 7.42 -4.49
C VAL A 220 10.59 5.88 -4.47
N TRP A 221 10.25 5.24 -3.34
CA TRP A 221 10.25 3.77 -3.30
C TRP A 221 9.11 3.16 -4.11
N ALA A 222 7.96 3.84 -4.20
CA ALA A 222 6.85 3.43 -5.07
C ALA A 222 7.23 3.55 -6.55
N ALA A 223 7.86 4.66 -6.95
CA ALA A 223 8.34 4.86 -8.32
C ALA A 223 9.38 3.79 -8.71
N GLU A 224 10.34 3.51 -7.82
CA GLU A 224 11.34 2.47 -8.03
C GLU A 224 10.72 1.07 -8.16
N ALA A 225 9.70 0.75 -7.34
CA ALA A 225 8.97 -0.53 -7.40
C ALA A 225 8.24 -0.75 -8.72
N LEU A 226 7.84 0.33 -9.38
CA LEU A 226 7.21 0.32 -10.72
C LEU A 226 8.21 0.42 -11.86
N GLY A 227 9.52 0.48 -11.57
CA GLY A 227 10.55 0.72 -12.60
C GLY A 227 10.55 2.14 -13.18
N ALA A 228 9.82 3.08 -12.55
CA ALA A 228 9.65 4.46 -13.01
C ALA A 228 10.51 5.47 -12.23
N GLY A 229 11.54 5.02 -11.51
CA GLY A 229 12.36 5.88 -10.64
C GLY A 229 13.17 6.94 -11.38
N GLU A 230 13.45 6.77 -12.67
CA GLU A 230 14.10 7.79 -13.50
C GLU A 230 13.16 8.95 -13.83
N ASP A 231 11.85 8.68 -13.94
CA ASP A 231 10.84 9.65 -14.35
C ASP A 231 10.06 10.25 -13.19
N LEU A 232 9.92 9.53 -12.07
CA LEU A 232 9.02 9.87 -10.96
C LEU A 232 9.70 9.71 -9.59
N GLY A 233 9.00 10.12 -8.55
CA GLY A 233 9.30 9.83 -7.14
C GLY A 233 10.14 10.89 -6.43
N THR A 234 10.90 11.71 -7.16
CA THR A 234 11.69 12.84 -6.63
C THR A 234 11.43 14.10 -7.44
N ILE A 235 11.74 15.27 -6.85
CA ILE A 235 11.63 16.57 -7.52
C ILE A 235 13.01 16.93 -8.05
N GLU A 236 13.24 16.61 -9.33
CA GLU A 236 14.51 16.82 -10.00
C GLU A 236 14.30 17.31 -11.44
N PRO A 237 15.22 18.13 -11.98
CA PRO A 237 15.17 18.53 -13.39
C PRO A 237 15.21 17.30 -14.31
N GLY A 238 14.32 17.28 -15.29
CA GLY A 238 14.22 16.18 -16.28
C GLY A 238 13.15 15.15 -15.95
N LYS A 239 12.65 15.09 -14.72
CA LYS A 239 11.54 14.20 -14.34
C LYS A 239 10.17 14.77 -14.70
N LEU A 240 9.17 13.90 -14.74
CA LEU A 240 7.78 14.29 -14.96
C LEU A 240 7.31 15.19 -13.81
N ALA A 241 6.63 16.29 -14.16
CA ALA A 241 6.05 17.18 -13.17
C ALA A 241 4.71 16.61 -12.65
N ASP A 242 4.80 15.54 -11.88
CA ASP A 242 3.71 14.91 -11.12
C ASP A 242 3.89 15.26 -9.64
N LEU A 243 3.20 16.32 -9.19
CA LEU A 243 3.43 16.92 -7.89
C LEU A 243 2.11 17.11 -7.15
N VAL A 244 2.17 17.03 -5.83
CA VAL A 244 1.08 17.41 -4.93
C VAL A 244 1.56 18.55 -4.03
N ILE A 245 0.89 19.70 -4.12
CA ILE A 245 1.14 20.84 -3.23
C ILE A 245 0.18 20.75 -2.05
N ILE A 246 0.71 20.73 -0.84
CA ILE A 246 -0.06 20.63 0.41
C ILE A 246 0.12 21.89 1.25
N LYS A 247 -0.86 22.16 2.10
CA LYS A 247 -0.77 23.21 3.15
C LYS A 247 -0.26 22.59 4.44
N GLY A 248 0.84 23.12 4.97
CA GLY A 248 1.49 22.63 6.18
C GLY A 248 2.78 21.86 5.88
N ASP A 249 3.39 21.32 6.93
CA ASP A 249 4.65 20.60 6.87
C ASP A 249 4.46 19.13 7.28
N PRO A 250 4.46 18.18 6.32
CA PRO A 250 4.27 16.76 6.60
C PRO A 250 5.45 16.11 7.34
N LEU A 251 6.61 16.78 7.39
CA LEU A 251 7.75 16.29 8.18
C LEU A 251 7.57 16.58 9.67
N SER A 252 6.82 17.63 10.01
CA SER A 252 6.45 17.95 11.39
C SER A 252 5.17 17.23 11.83
N ASP A 253 4.19 17.14 10.95
CA ASP A 253 2.93 16.40 11.17
C ASP A 253 2.48 15.72 9.88
N ILE A 254 2.62 14.41 9.82
CA ILE A 254 2.27 13.62 8.63
C ILE A 254 0.81 13.80 8.20
N ARG A 255 -0.09 14.20 9.11
CA ARG A 255 -1.49 14.50 8.80
C ARG A 255 -1.64 15.68 7.84
N ALA A 256 -0.62 16.55 7.71
CA ALA A 256 -0.64 17.62 6.72
C ALA A 256 -0.78 17.11 5.28
N THR A 257 -0.46 15.84 4.99
CA THR A 257 -0.69 15.23 3.66
C THR A 257 -2.15 15.30 3.20
N TRP A 258 -3.11 15.44 4.13
CA TRP A 258 -4.54 15.64 3.82
C TRP A 258 -4.85 17.00 3.22
N ASN A 259 -4.04 17.99 3.54
CA ASN A 259 -4.30 19.40 3.22
C ASN A 259 -3.85 19.70 1.79
N ILE A 260 -4.33 18.90 0.82
CA ILE A 260 -4.02 19.09 -0.60
C ILE A 260 -4.54 20.47 -1.03
N HIS A 261 -3.65 21.23 -1.64
CA HIS A 261 -3.97 22.53 -2.24
C HIS A 261 -4.13 22.40 -3.76
N THR A 262 -3.19 21.70 -4.40
CA THR A 262 -3.12 21.61 -5.85
C THR A 262 -2.47 20.28 -6.24
N VAL A 263 -2.96 19.67 -7.30
CA VAL A 263 -2.33 18.53 -7.96
C VAL A 263 -1.76 19.01 -9.30
N ILE A 264 -0.55 18.61 -9.59
CA ILE A 264 0.07 18.83 -10.91
C ILE A 264 0.31 17.46 -11.51
N LYS A 265 -0.21 17.23 -12.72
CA LYS A 265 -0.04 15.99 -13.48
C LYS A 265 0.49 16.29 -14.86
N ASN A 266 1.65 15.72 -15.22
CA ASN A 266 2.36 16.01 -16.46
C ASN A 266 2.51 17.52 -16.71
N GLY A 267 2.84 18.29 -15.68
CA GLY A 267 2.98 19.75 -15.74
C GLY A 267 1.68 20.55 -15.80
N LYS A 268 0.52 19.90 -15.94
CA LYS A 268 -0.78 20.57 -15.90
C LYS A 268 -1.24 20.74 -14.46
N VAL A 269 -1.63 21.96 -14.12
CA VAL A 269 -2.07 22.35 -12.77
C VAL A 269 -3.55 22.11 -12.61
N TYR A 270 -3.95 21.47 -11.52
CA TYR A 270 -5.34 21.21 -11.13
C TYR A 270 -5.55 21.69 -9.69
N PRO A 271 -6.12 22.88 -9.48
CA PRO A 271 -6.57 23.30 -8.16
C PRO A 271 -7.59 22.31 -7.59
N LEU A 272 -7.54 22.06 -6.28
CA LEU A 272 -8.42 21.05 -5.68
C LEU A 272 -9.91 21.31 -5.94
N ASP A 273 -10.33 22.58 -5.90
CA ASP A 273 -11.73 22.96 -6.13
C ASP A 273 -12.20 22.66 -7.56
N GLU A 274 -11.29 22.64 -8.54
CA GLU A 274 -11.62 22.26 -9.93
C GLU A 274 -11.74 20.74 -10.11
N LEU A 275 -11.13 19.95 -9.25
CA LEU A 275 -11.22 18.49 -9.29
C LEU A 275 -12.49 17.93 -8.65
N LEU A 276 -13.24 18.77 -7.92
CA LEU A 276 -14.46 18.39 -7.20
C LEU A 276 -15.74 18.88 -7.90
N HIS A 277 -15.64 19.33 -9.15
CA HIS A 277 -16.75 19.71 -10.03
C HIS A 277 -16.73 18.84 -11.29
#